data_dcf43c11f61550f493ca4d3dd0256bcc
#
_entry.id   dcf43c11f61550f493ca4d3dd0256bcc
#
_cell.length_a   1.000
_cell.length_b   1.000
_cell.length_c   1.000
_cell.angle_alpha   90.00
_cell.angle_beta   90.00
_cell.angle_gamma   90.00
#
_symmetry.space_group_name_H-M   'P 1'
#
loop_
_entity.id
_entity.type
_entity.pdbx_description
1 polymer ?
#
loop_
_entity_poly.entity_id
_entity_poly.type
_entity_poly.pdbx_seq_one_letter_code
_entity_poly.pdbx_strand_id
1 'polypeptide(L)'
;RLDPDGKQLLYSYKIFRNHSKVLVENKKIGYYAWINSKELLCFVLGEPNSLQSINLKSNESILIDEIIGRSIHKIPNSKLMSYISKKTDSWSINSFDPVSKETSSIINTVEGSEDLTWTNNGAILMSDGNSLFSFHPGYDKDWKFVIDFKEFDLTNISRISLDRGNNYIAIVAEAIKN
;
A
#
# COMPACT_ATOMS: atom_id res chain seq x y z
N ARG A 1 14.59 -1.84 8.29
CA ARG A 1 15.11 -2.46 9.52
C ARG A 1 15.15 -1.40 10.61
N LEU A 2 14.81 -1.77 11.83
CA LEU A 2 15.05 -0.98 13.02
C LEU A 2 16.46 -1.32 13.53
N ASP A 3 17.31 -0.32 13.61
CA ASP A 3 18.68 -0.46 14.11
C ASP A 3 18.74 -0.31 15.65
N PRO A 4 19.80 -0.80 16.32
CA PRO A 4 19.93 -0.71 17.78
C PRO A 4 19.88 0.72 18.34
N ASP A 5 20.23 1.73 17.53
CA ASP A 5 20.14 3.15 17.85
C ASP A 5 18.74 3.75 17.64
N GLY A 6 17.74 2.91 17.34
CA GLY A 6 16.35 3.32 17.11
C GLY A 6 16.07 3.88 15.72
N LYS A 7 17.04 3.90 14.81
CA LYS A 7 16.80 4.33 13.43
C LYS A 7 16.07 3.26 12.64
N GLN A 8 14.99 3.67 11.96
CA GLN A 8 14.27 2.83 11.02
C GLN A 8 14.67 3.20 9.59
N LEU A 9 15.53 2.39 8.99
CA LEU A 9 16.10 2.63 7.67
C LEU A 9 15.71 1.54 6.67
N LEU A 10 15.70 1.90 5.40
CA LEU A 10 15.49 0.98 4.30
C LEU A 10 16.82 0.37 3.85
N TYR A 11 16.90 -0.97 3.90
CA TYR A 11 18.08 -1.74 3.52
C TYR A 11 17.84 -2.61 2.31
N SER A 12 18.89 -2.82 1.50
CA SER A 12 18.98 -3.93 0.57
C SER A 12 19.92 -5.01 1.11
N TYR A 13 19.58 -6.26 0.86
CA TYR A 13 20.37 -7.44 1.25
C TYR A 13 20.68 -8.27 0.01
N LYS A 14 21.94 -8.73 -0.12
CA LYS A 14 22.30 -9.72 -1.13
C LYS A 14 22.00 -11.11 -0.58
N ILE A 15 21.09 -11.85 -1.24
CA ILE A 15 20.56 -13.15 -0.75
C ILE A 15 21.66 -14.16 -0.47
N PHE A 16 22.72 -14.19 -1.30
CA PHE A 16 23.82 -15.19 -1.18
C PHE A 16 25.11 -14.61 -0.61
N ARG A 17 25.10 -13.40 -0.07
CA ARG A 17 26.27 -12.76 0.54
C ARG A 17 25.84 -12.04 1.80
N ASN A 18 26.62 -12.19 2.85
CA ASN A 18 26.37 -11.47 4.12
C ASN A 18 26.74 -9.97 3.97
N HIS A 19 26.00 -9.27 3.09
CA HIS A 19 26.21 -7.86 2.79
C HIS A 19 24.87 -7.13 2.71
N SER A 20 24.75 -6.10 3.52
CA SER A 20 23.62 -5.17 3.48
C SER A 20 24.08 -3.77 3.12
N LYS A 21 23.23 -3.01 2.46
CA LYS A 21 23.45 -1.60 2.13
C LYS A 21 22.19 -0.81 2.48
N VAL A 22 22.36 0.33 3.15
CA VAL A 22 21.29 1.32 3.33
C VAL A 22 20.93 1.89 1.95
N LEU A 23 19.65 1.89 1.62
CA LEU A 23 19.13 2.47 0.37
C LEU A 23 18.73 3.93 0.57
N VAL A 24 18.18 4.28 1.74
CA VAL A 24 17.72 5.63 2.07
C VAL A 24 18.19 5.93 3.49
N GLU A 25 19.07 6.91 3.65
CA GLU A 25 19.74 7.22 4.93
C GLU A 25 19.00 8.29 5.75
N ASN A 26 18.38 9.26 5.08
CA ASN A 26 17.91 10.50 5.73
C ASN A 26 16.41 10.53 5.99
N LYS A 27 15.74 9.38 5.86
CA LYS A 27 14.28 9.27 6.02
C LYS A 27 13.91 7.99 6.75
N LYS A 28 12.91 8.09 7.63
CA LYS A 28 12.28 6.93 8.26
C LYS A 28 11.22 6.40 7.32
N ILE A 29 11.46 5.25 6.69
CA ILE A 29 10.53 4.62 5.75
C ILE A 29 9.68 3.57 6.48
N GLY A 30 8.36 3.75 6.49
CA GLY A 30 7.40 2.77 7.01
C GLY A 30 7.05 1.71 5.98
N TYR A 31 6.61 2.14 4.80
CA TYR A 31 6.17 1.28 3.69
C TYR A 31 6.72 1.82 2.38
N TYR A 32 6.83 0.96 1.38
CA TYR A 32 7.30 1.39 0.06
C TYR A 32 6.83 0.44 -1.04
N ALA A 33 6.81 0.97 -2.26
CA ALA A 33 6.64 0.19 -3.49
C ALA A 33 7.67 0.65 -4.53
N TRP A 34 8.10 -0.28 -5.40
CA TRP A 34 8.98 0.04 -6.50
C TRP A 34 8.22 0.68 -7.66
N ILE A 35 8.56 1.92 -8.00
CA ILE A 35 8.13 2.54 -9.26
C ILE A 35 8.87 1.88 -10.42
N ASN A 36 10.20 1.81 -10.30
CA ASN A 36 11.12 1.16 -11.23
C ASN A 36 12.40 0.74 -10.50
N SER A 37 13.40 0.21 -11.20
CA SER A 37 14.66 -0.28 -10.61
C SER A 37 15.51 0.78 -9.88
N LYS A 38 15.16 2.06 -9.99
CA LYS A 38 15.95 3.20 -9.44
C LYS A 38 15.11 4.15 -8.59
N GLU A 39 13.80 3.94 -8.51
CA GLU A 39 12.88 4.87 -7.86
C GLU A 39 11.84 4.13 -7.03
N LEU A 40 11.63 4.62 -5.82
CA LEU A 40 10.67 4.12 -4.85
C LEU A 40 9.57 5.15 -4.61
N LEU A 41 8.34 4.68 -4.38
CA LEU A 41 7.29 5.45 -3.75
C LEU A 41 7.21 5.01 -2.29
N CYS A 42 7.38 5.94 -1.36
CA CYS A 42 7.60 5.65 0.06
C CYS A 42 6.59 6.37 0.94
N PHE A 43 6.08 5.64 1.93
CA PHE A 43 5.50 6.21 3.13
C PHE A 43 6.65 6.64 4.05
N VAL A 44 6.81 7.94 4.21
CA VAL A 44 7.82 8.53 5.09
C VAL A 44 7.16 8.91 6.40
N LEU A 45 7.67 8.35 7.50
CA LEU A 45 7.22 8.66 8.85
C LEU A 45 7.59 10.10 9.21
N GLY A 46 6.64 10.81 9.81
CA GLY A 46 6.76 12.21 10.25
C GLY A 46 5.42 12.73 10.77
N GLU A 47 5.38 13.99 11.14
CA GLU A 47 4.17 14.69 11.56
C GLU A 47 4.01 15.97 10.70
N PRO A 48 3.15 15.90 9.66
CA PRO A 48 2.41 14.73 9.19
C PRO A 48 3.31 13.70 8.50
N ASN A 49 2.81 12.45 8.37
CA ASN A 49 3.41 11.47 7.48
C ASN A 49 3.21 11.88 6.03
N SER A 50 4.06 11.38 5.13
CA SER A 50 4.03 11.81 3.73
C SER A 50 4.31 10.69 2.73
N LEU A 51 3.76 10.85 1.52
CA LEU A 51 4.10 10.09 0.33
C LEU A 51 5.22 10.79 -0.43
N GLN A 52 6.33 10.13 -0.62
CA GLN A 52 7.46 10.69 -1.36
C GLN A 52 7.97 9.71 -2.42
N SER A 53 8.26 10.23 -3.60
CA SER A 53 9.04 9.52 -4.62
C SER A 53 10.52 9.77 -4.34
N ILE A 54 11.33 8.71 -4.27
CA ILE A 54 12.75 8.79 -3.92
C ILE A 54 13.59 8.13 -5.02
N ASN A 55 14.50 8.90 -5.62
CA ASN A 55 15.46 8.38 -6.59
C ASN A 55 16.70 7.84 -5.84
N LEU A 56 16.94 6.53 -5.95
CA LEU A 56 18.01 5.83 -5.25
C LEU A 56 19.42 6.14 -5.79
N LYS A 57 19.53 6.79 -6.95
CA LYS A 57 20.83 7.17 -7.52
C LYS A 57 21.25 8.57 -7.11
N SER A 58 20.32 9.54 -7.17
CA SER A 58 20.60 10.95 -6.81
C SER A 58 20.30 11.26 -5.35
N ASN A 59 19.58 10.38 -4.63
CA ASN A 59 18.99 10.61 -3.31
C ASN A 59 18.00 11.78 -3.25
N GLU A 60 17.54 12.27 -4.41
CA GLU A 60 16.51 13.28 -4.48
C GLU A 60 15.14 12.69 -4.13
N SER A 61 14.32 13.46 -3.44
CA SER A 61 12.96 13.10 -3.09
C SER A 61 12.00 14.20 -3.47
N ILE A 62 10.83 13.80 -3.96
CA ILE A 62 9.73 14.68 -4.31
C ILE A 62 8.56 14.35 -3.39
N LEU A 63 8.04 15.35 -2.69
CA LEU A 63 6.81 15.24 -1.92
C LEU A 63 5.63 15.14 -2.88
N ILE A 64 4.80 14.11 -2.72
CA ILE A 64 3.61 13.87 -3.54
C ILE A 64 2.36 14.21 -2.75
N ASP A 65 2.25 13.71 -1.51
CA ASP A 65 1.07 13.90 -0.67
C ASP A 65 1.44 13.80 0.81
N GLU A 66 0.53 14.25 1.68
CA GLU A 66 0.65 14.18 3.15
C GLU A 66 -0.60 13.55 3.74
N ILE A 67 -0.51 13.10 4.99
CA ILE A 67 -1.62 12.44 5.72
C ILE A 67 -2.13 11.24 4.91
N ILE A 68 -1.24 10.31 4.67
CA ILE A 68 -1.51 9.13 3.85
C ILE A 68 -1.69 7.86 4.69
N GLY A 69 -2.35 6.86 4.11
CA GLY A 69 -2.39 5.49 4.61
C GLY A 69 -1.18 4.67 4.19
N ARG A 70 -1.08 3.47 4.74
CA ARG A 70 0.11 2.60 4.60
C ARG A 70 0.15 1.76 3.32
N SER A 71 -0.96 1.62 2.61
CA SER A 71 -1.07 0.80 1.39
C SER A 71 -0.56 1.56 0.18
N ILE A 72 0.54 1.09 -0.39
CA ILE A 72 1.16 1.65 -1.60
C ILE A 72 1.40 0.50 -2.57
N HIS A 73 0.84 0.57 -3.78
CA HIS A 73 0.94 -0.50 -4.77
C HIS A 73 1.22 0.04 -6.17
N LYS A 74 1.78 -0.80 -7.01
CA LYS A 74 1.76 -0.59 -8.45
C LYS A 74 0.40 -1.03 -8.98
N ILE A 75 -0.26 -0.18 -9.78
CA ILE A 75 -1.52 -0.55 -10.42
C ILE A 75 -1.20 -1.54 -11.55
N PRO A 76 -1.83 -2.74 -11.57
CA PRO A 76 -1.57 -3.76 -12.57
C PRO A 76 -1.82 -3.25 -14.01
N ASN A 77 -1.01 -3.73 -14.95
CA ASN A 77 -1.08 -3.37 -16.36
C ASN A 77 -0.95 -1.85 -16.64
N SER A 78 -0.38 -1.10 -15.69
CA SER A 78 -0.23 0.35 -15.75
C SER A 78 1.18 0.79 -15.34
N LYS A 79 1.53 2.05 -15.63
CA LYS A 79 2.70 2.74 -15.07
C LYS A 79 2.36 3.46 -13.77
N LEU A 80 1.08 3.57 -13.44
CA LEU A 80 0.60 4.28 -12.27
C LEU A 80 0.87 3.50 -10.98
N MET A 81 0.97 4.25 -9.90
CA MET A 81 1.00 3.74 -8.53
C MET A 81 -0.32 4.08 -7.85
N SER A 82 -0.70 3.33 -6.82
CA SER A 82 -1.82 3.70 -5.96
C SER A 82 -1.39 3.90 -4.52
N TYR A 83 -2.10 4.75 -3.81
CA TYR A 83 -1.93 5.01 -2.39
C TYR A 83 -3.26 5.45 -1.77
N ILE A 84 -3.34 5.47 -0.44
CA ILE A 84 -4.51 5.97 0.28
C ILE A 84 -4.21 7.38 0.79
N SER A 85 -5.05 8.36 0.46
CA SER A 85 -5.07 9.70 1.04
C SER A 85 -6.06 9.74 2.20
N LYS A 86 -5.64 10.32 3.32
CA LYS A 86 -6.43 10.46 4.57
C LYS A 86 -6.66 11.92 4.93
N LYS A 87 -6.53 12.83 3.95
CA LYS A 87 -6.66 14.28 4.16
C LYS A 87 -8.06 14.74 4.53
N THR A 88 -9.06 13.94 4.21
CA THR A 88 -10.47 14.20 4.49
C THR A 88 -11.07 13.11 5.35
N ASP A 89 -12.22 13.35 5.96
CA ASP A 89 -12.92 12.35 6.77
C ASP A 89 -13.23 11.08 5.97
N SER A 90 -13.55 11.23 4.68
CA SER A 90 -13.67 10.10 3.74
C SER A 90 -12.33 9.85 3.07
N TRP A 91 -11.62 8.81 3.48
CA TRP A 91 -10.35 8.44 2.86
C TRP A 91 -10.54 7.99 1.42
N SER A 92 -9.55 8.23 0.58
CA SER A 92 -9.63 7.89 -0.85
C SER A 92 -8.43 7.08 -1.32
N ILE A 93 -8.68 6.15 -2.22
CA ILE A 93 -7.64 5.49 -3.01
C ILE A 93 -7.33 6.41 -4.19
N ASN A 94 -6.08 6.83 -4.28
CA ASN A 94 -5.62 7.71 -5.35
C ASN A 94 -4.60 7.00 -6.24
N SER A 95 -4.59 7.37 -7.50
CA SER A 95 -3.49 7.06 -8.43
C SER A 95 -2.44 8.17 -8.41
N PHE A 96 -1.20 7.80 -8.67
CA PHE A 96 -0.06 8.69 -8.87
C PHE A 96 0.65 8.30 -10.17
N ASP A 97 0.83 9.26 -11.06
CA ASP A 97 1.65 9.08 -12.26
C ASP A 97 3.11 9.49 -11.99
N PRO A 98 4.05 8.53 -12.00
CA PRO A 98 5.45 8.84 -11.76
C PRO A 98 6.10 9.75 -12.82
N VAL A 99 5.49 9.91 -13.99
CA VAL A 99 6.02 10.73 -15.08
C VAL A 99 5.54 12.17 -14.98
N SER A 100 4.20 12.39 -14.96
CA SER A 100 3.63 13.73 -14.83
C SER A 100 3.68 14.29 -13.42
N LYS A 101 3.85 13.39 -12.40
CA LYS A 101 3.78 13.69 -10.97
C LYS A 101 2.38 14.08 -10.49
N GLU A 102 1.38 13.84 -11.30
CA GLU A 102 -0.02 14.13 -10.98
C GLU A 102 -0.67 13.01 -10.17
N THR A 103 -1.65 13.37 -9.37
CA THR A 103 -2.49 12.45 -8.60
C THR A 103 -3.95 12.59 -9.03
N SER A 104 -4.70 11.49 -8.99
CA SER A 104 -6.14 11.49 -9.27
C SER A 104 -6.85 10.51 -8.35
N SER A 105 -8.04 10.88 -7.89
CA SER A 105 -8.87 10.00 -7.08
C SER A 105 -9.44 8.85 -7.92
N ILE A 106 -9.43 7.64 -7.36
CA ILE A 106 -10.04 6.45 -7.96
C ILE A 106 -11.41 6.19 -7.35
N ILE A 107 -11.46 6.02 -6.01
CA ILE A 107 -12.67 5.77 -5.22
C ILE A 107 -12.38 6.04 -3.75
N ASN A 108 -13.41 6.32 -2.95
CA ASN A 108 -13.26 6.34 -1.49
C ASN A 108 -12.98 4.91 -0.98
N THR A 109 -12.21 4.80 0.09
CA THR A 109 -11.96 3.49 0.73
C THR A 109 -13.25 2.90 1.28
N VAL A 110 -13.24 1.59 1.52
CA VAL A 110 -14.17 1.00 2.50
C VAL A 110 -13.90 1.69 3.84
N GLU A 111 -14.96 2.10 4.54
CA GLU A 111 -14.86 2.91 5.75
C GLU A 111 -13.91 2.31 6.79
N GLY A 112 -13.01 3.14 7.32
CA GLY A 112 -12.03 2.75 8.33
C GLY A 112 -10.88 1.87 7.84
N SER A 113 -10.83 1.51 6.56
CA SER A 113 -9.83 0.59 6.02
C SER A 113 -8.62 1.30 5.41
N GLU A 114 -7.43 0.83 5.76
CA GLU A 114 -6.14 1.30 5.20
C GLU A 114 -5.41 0.24 4.38
N ASP A 115 -5.98 -0.96 4.24
CA ASP A 115 -5.29 -2.05 3.57
C ASP A 115 -6.04 -2.47 2.31
N LEU A 116 -5.33 -2.53 1.21
CA LEU A 116 -5.86 -2.96 -0.07
C LEU A 116 -4.89 -3.87 -0.81
N THR A 117 -5.39 -4.66 -1.73
CA THR A 117 -4.57 -5.36 -2.72
C THR A 117 -5.21 -5.27 -4.10
N TRP A 118 -4.39 -5.35 -5.14
CA TRP A 118 -4.84 -5.37 -6.53
C TRP A 118 -4.84 -6.78 -7.08
N THR A 119 -5.89 -7.14 -7.78
CA THR A 119 -5.94 -8.35 -8.60
C THR A 119 -5.22 -8.11 -9.94
N ASN A 120 -4.73 -9.16 -10.59
CA ASN A 120 -4.01 -9.05 -11.88
C ASN A 120 -4.86 -8.44 -13.01
N ASN A 121 -6.19 -8.54 -12.92
CA ASN A 121 -7.12 -7.94 -13.89
C ASN A 121 -7.50 -6.49 -13.56
N GLY A 122 -6.93 -5.91 -12.51
CA GLY A 122 -7.10 -4.50 -12.18
C GLY A 122 -8.28 -4.19 -11.24
N ALA A 123 -8.84 -5.18 -10.54
CA ALA A 123 -9.76 -4.93 -9.45
C ALA A 123 -9.00 -4.67 -8.14
N ILE A 124 -9.58 -3.86 -7.27
CA ILE A 124 -9.12 -3.62 -5.90
C ILE A 124 -9.91 -4.51 -4.96
N LEU A 125 -9.24 -5.13 -4.00
CA LEU A 125 -9.86 -5.80 -2.87
C LEU A 125 -9.56 -5.03 -1.59
N MET A 126 -10.57 -4.88 -0.74
CA MET A 126 -10.51 -4.17 0.52
C MET A 126 -11.47 -4.79 1.53
N SER A 127 -11.17 -4.69 2.84
CA SER A 127 -12.02 -5.24 3.91
C SER A 127 -12.47 -4.13 4.86
N ASP A 128 -13.70 -4.24 5.39
CA ASP A 128 -14.20 -3.43 6.51
C ASP A 128 -13.81 -4.01 7.89
N GLY A 129 -12.99 -5.06 7.91
CA GLY A 129 -12.62 -5.82 9.10
C GLY A 129 -13.40 -7.13 9.28
N ASN A 130 -14.55 -7.30 8.63
CA ASN A 130 -15.34 -8.52 8.68
C ASN A 130 -15.62 -9.10 7.29
N SER A 131 -15.87 -8.23 6.33
CA SER A 131 -16.25 -8.60 4.96
C SER A 131 -15.19 -8.15 3.97
N LEU A 132 -15.11 -8.84 2.84
CA LEU A 132 -14.29 -8.46 1.70
C LEU A 132 -15.17 -7.80 0.65
N PHE A 133 -14.64 -6.74 0.08
CA PHE A 133 -15.25 -6.00 -1.02
C PHE A 133 -14.30 -5.95 -2.22
N SER A 134 -14.87 -5.84 -3.40
CA SER A 134 -14.13 -5.64 -4.65
C SER A 134 -14.63 -4.40 -5.38
N PHE A 135 -13.72 -3.73 -6.08
CA PHE A 135 -14.04 -2.61 -6.97
C PHE A 135 -13.12 -2.64 -8.19
N HIS A 136 -13.69 -2.59 -9.38
CA HIS A 136 -12.92 -2.48 -10.62
C HIS A 136 -13.12 -1.10 -11.26
N PRO A 137 -12.06 -0.25 -11.30
CA PRO A 137 -12.18 1.14 -11.76
C PRO A 137 -12.77 1.32 -13.16
N GLY A 138 -12.65 0.31 -14.04
CA GLY A 138 -13.18 0.37 -15.41
C GLY A 138 -14.65 -0.04 -15.56
N TYR A 139 -15.25 -0.68 -14.56
CA TYR A 139 -16.54 -1.33 -14.70
C TYR A 139 -17.53 -1.03 -13.57
N ASP A 140 -17.03 -0.78 -12.36
CA ASP A 140 -17.88 -0.66 -11.18
C ASP A 140 -18.13 0.81 -10.86
N LYS A 141 -19.33 1.10 -10.32
CA LYS A 141 -19.70 2.42 -9.83
C LYS A 141 -19.42 2.56 -8.33
N ASP A 142 -19.40 1.42 -7.62
CA ASP A 142 -19.22 1.34 -6.17
C ASP A 142 -18.64 -0.02 -5.78
N TRP A 143 -18.29 -0.16 -4.50
CA TRP A 143 -17.83 -1.41 -3.91
C TRP A 143 -18.87 -2.52 -4.02
N LYS A 144 -18.44 -3.72 -4.38
CA LYS A 144 -19.23 -4.93 -4.42
C LYS A 144 -18.83 -5.86 -3.29
N PHE A 145 -19.81 -6.31 -2.53
CA PHE A 145 -19.60 -7.36 -1.53
C PHE A 145 -19.11 -8.66 -2.19
N VAL A 146 -18.12 -9.30 -1.57
CA VAL A 146 -17.55 -10.58 -2.03
C VAL A 146 -17.87 -11.70 -1.05
N ILE A 147 -17.53 -11.54 0.24
CA ILE A 147 -17.72 -12.57 1.26
C ILE A 147 -17.69 -11.96 2.67
N ASP A 148 -18.42 -12.57 3.61
CA ASP A 148 -18.34 -12.29 5.04
C ASP A 148 -17.45 -13.35 5.72
N PHE A 149 -16.34 -12.91 6.34
CA PHE A 149 -15.40 -13.80 7.00
C PHE A 149 -15.90 -14.30 8.36
N LYS A 150 -16.97 -13.73 8.90
CA LYS A 150 -17.64 -14.27 10.09
C LYS A 150 -18.17 -15.68 9.86
N GLU A 151 -18.50 -16.05 8.62
CA GLU A 151 -18.87 -17.41 8.24
C GLU A 151 -17.75 -18.43 8.48
N PHE A 152 -16.51 -17.96 8.67
CA PHE A 152 -15.32 -18.75 8.96
C PHE A 152 -14.77 -18.50 10.38
N ASP A 153 -15.60 -17.93 11.27
CA ASP A 153 -15.19 -17.54 12.64
C ASP A 153 -14.01 -16.55 12.67
N LEU A 154 -13.90 -15.67 11.66
CA LEU A 154 -12.87 -14.66 11.55
C LEU A 154 -13.44 -13.25 11.62
N THR A 155 -12.70 -12.34 12.26
CA THR A 155 -13.04 -10.92 12.42
C THR A 155 -11.76 -10.09 12.47
N ASN A 156 -11.90 -8.76 12.52
CA ASN A 156 -10.82 -7.81 12.63
C ASN A 156 -9.70 -8.02 11.58
N ILE A 157 -10.13 -8.17 10.32
CA ILE A 157 -9.20 -8.33 9.20
C ILE A 157 -8.42 -7.03 9.02
N SER A 158 -7.13 -7.09 9.26
CA SER A 158 -6.23 -5.93 9.26
C SER A 158 -5.24 -5.90 8.10
N ARG A 159 -5.07 -7.02 7.38
CA ARG A 159 -4.21 -7.15 6.19
C ARG A 159 -4.79 -8.15 5.23
N ILE A 160 -4.66 -7.83 3.94
CA ILE A 160 -5.00 -8.73 2.84
C ILE A 160 -3.87 -8.72 1.81
N SER A 161 -3.62 -9.86 1.21
CA SER A 161 -2.65 -10.00 0.12
C SER A 161 -3.03 -11.15 -0.79
N LEU A 162 -2.77 -10.99 -2.08
CA LEU A 162 -2.94 -12.04 -3.07
C LEU A 162 -1.60 -12.69 -3.44
N ASP A 163 -1.64 -13.97 -3.77
CA ASP A 163 -0.52 -14.60 -4.44
C ASP A 163 -0.38 -14.07 -5.87
N ARG A 164 0.77 -14.32 -6.50
CA ARG A 164 1.06 -13.83 -7.86
C ARG A 164 0.05 -14.30 -8.91
N GLY A 165 -0.57 -15.45 -8.69
CA GLY A 165 -1.56 -16.04 -9.61
C GLY A 165 -3.00 -15.59 -9.34
N ASN A 166 -3.26 -14.87 -8.25
CA ASN A 166 -4.60 -14.57 -7.73
C ASN A 166 -5.43 -15.82 -7.40
N ASN A 167 -4.77 -16.95 -7.09
CA ASN A 167 -5.44 -18.19 -6.71
C ASN A 167 -5.70 -18.26 -5.21
N TYR A 168 -4.91 -17.55 -4.42
CA TYR A 168 -4.98 -17.54 -2.96
C TYR A 168 -5.00 -16.12 -2.43
N ILE A 169 -5.78 -15.91 -1.37
CA ILE A 169 -5.76 -14.71 -0.55
C ILE A 169 -5.22 -15.06 0.82
N ALA A 170 -4.24 -14.31 1.29
CA ALA A 170 -3.77 -14.33 2.66
C ALA A 170 -4.40 -13.17 3.42
N ILE A 171 -4.91 -13.45 4.61
CA ILE A 171 -5.49 -12.45 5.50
C ILE A 171 -4.83 -12.51 6.88
N VAL A 172 -4.74 -11.37 7.54
CA VAL A 172 -4.44 -11.28 8.97
C VAL A 172 -5.74 -10.92 9.67
N ALA A 173 -6.25 -11.82 10.48
CA ALA A 173 -7.53 -11.72 11.15
C ALA A 173 -7.45 -12.25 12.60
N GLU A 174 -8.45 -11.97 13.40
CA GLU A 174 -8.67 -12.55 14.72
C GLU A 174 -9.72 -13.64 14.64
N ALA A 175 -9.55 -14.72 15.41
CA ALA A 175 -10.58 -15.73 15.58
C ALA A 175 -11.70 -15.19 16.49
N ILE A 176 -12.94 -15.42 16.13
CA ILE A 176 -14.09 -15.16 17.01
C ILE A 176 -13.99 -16.15 18.18
N LYS A 177 -13.87 -15.62 19.40
CA LYS A 177 -13.88 -16.45 20.61
C LYS A 177 -15.33 -16.76 20.95
N ASN A 178 -15.68 -18.03 20.87
CA ASN A 178 -16.96 -18.57 21.39
C ASN A 178 -16.93 -18.62 22.90
#